data_26518c1a29e87ab10c91bf5b851db135
#
_entry.id   26518c1a29e87ab10c91bf5b851db135
#
_cell.length_a   1.000
_cell.length_b   1.000
_cell.length_c   1.000
_cell.angle_alpha   90.00
_cell.angle_beta   90.00
_cell.angle_gamma   90.00
#
_symmetry.space_group_name_H-M   'P 1'
#
loop_
_entity.id
_entity.type
_entity.pdbx_description
1 polymer ?
#
loop_
_entity_poly.entity_id
_entity_poly.type
_entity_poly.pdbx_seq_one_letter_code
_entity_poly.pdbx_strand_id
1 'polypeptide(L)'
;MNKETIKQAVAPYMAELTQMADRIYDLAEPGLEEVRSSAILTDYLGKKGFQIERGIADLPTAFRAVYEQGNGGPSFGFLAEYDALKGIGHACGHHMQGPSVILSLIHI
;
A
#
# COMPACT_ATOMS: atom_id res chain seq x y z
N MET A 1 7.45 -23.65 1.41
CA MET A 1 7.55 -22.60 0.37
C MET A 1 9.00 -22.11 0.33
N ASN A 2 9.61 -22.11 -0.84
CA ASN A 2 10.99 -21.64 -1.01
C ASN A 2 11.03 -20.30 -1.77
N LYS A 3 12.22 -19.71 -1.86
CA LYS A 3 12.41 -18.41 -2.51
C LYS A 3 11.95 -18.39 -3.97
N GLU A 4 12.17 -19.47 -4.71
CA GLU A 4 11.78 -19.55 -6.12
C GLU A 4 10.26 -19.56 -6.28
N THR A 5 9.56 -20.30 -5.45
CA THR A 5 8.10 -20.31 -5.43
C THR A 5 7.53 -18.91 -5.15
N ILE A 6 8.13 -18.20 -4.19
CA ILE A 6 7.73 -16.83 -3.87
C ILE A 6 7.97 -15.90 -5.05
N LYS A 7 9.14 -15.96 -5.68
CA LYS A 7 9.46 -15.14 -6.86
C LYS A 7 8.47 -15.36 -8.00
N GLN A 8 8.11 -16.61 -8.26
CA GLN A 8 7.12 -16.93 -9.30
C GLN A 8 5.74 -16.40 -8.96
N ALA A 9 5.33 -16.48 -7.70
CA ALA A 9 4.03 -15.97 -7.25
C ALA A 9 3.92 -14.45 -7.37
N VAL A 10 4.98 -13.71 -7.06
CA VAL A 10 4.97 -12.24 -7.05
C VAL A 10 5.28 -11.63 -8.43
N ALA A 11 5.95 -12.37 -9.31
CA ALA A 11 6.39 -11.86 -10.62
C ALA A 11 5.29 -11.17 -11.44
N PRO A 12 4.05 -11.70 -11.54
CA PRO A 12 2.98 -11.05 -12.30
C PRO A 12 2.58 -9.66 -11.80
N TYR A 13 2.87 -9.34 -10.54
CA TYR A 13 2.46 -8.08 -9.90
C TYR A 13 3.58 -7.05 -9.85
N MET A 14 4.82 -7.45 -10.13
CA MET A 14 5.99 -6.58 -9.91
C MET A 14 5.95 -5.32 -10.78
N ALA A 15 5.56 -5.42 -12.04
CA ALA A 15 5.53 -4.26 -12.93
C ALA A 15 4.55 -3.19 -12.44
N GLU A 16 3.32 -3.57 -12.12
CA GLU A 16 2.29 -2.61 -11.69
C GLU A 16 2.59 -2.02 -10.31
N LEU A 17 3.13 -2.81 -9.38
CA LEU A 17 3.47 -2.31 -8.04
C LEU A 17 4.73 -1.45 -8.07
N THR A 18 5.68 -1.73 -8.96
CA THR A 18 6.84 -0.85 -9.18
C THR A 18 6.38 0.50 -9.74
N GLN A 19 5.50 0.51 -10.73
CA GLN A 19 4.92 1.76 -11.26
C GLN A 19 4.17 2.54 -10.19
N MET A 20 3.46 1.85 -9.31
CA MET A 20 2.78 2.48 -8.17
C MET A 20 3.80 3.18 -7.24
N ALA A 21 4.87 2.49 -6.89
CA ALA A 21 5.93 3.05 -6.06
C ALA A 21 6.57 4.28 -6.73
N ASP A 22 6.86 4.20 -8.03
CA ASP A 22 7.45 5.31 -8.80
C ASP A 22 6.51 6.52 -8.84
N ARG A 23 5.21 6.31 -9.02
CA ARG A 23 4.22 7.39 -9.01
C ARG A 23 4.15 8.08 -7.64
N ILE A 24 4.16 7.31 -6.56
CA ILE A 24 4.18 7.88 -5.20
C ILE A 24 5.48 8.63 -4.95
N TYR A 25 6.60 8.10 -5.43
CA TYR A 25 7.90 8.77 -5.35
C TYR A 25 7.87 10.14 -6.03
N ASP A 26 7.34 10.20 -7.25
CA ASP A 26 7.26 11.43 -8.03
C ASP A 26 6.33 12.48 -7.43
N LEU A 27 5.27 12.04 -6.75
CA LEU A 27 4.33 12.93 -6.06
C LEU A 27 4.97 13.63 -4.87
N ALA A 28 5.88 12.95 -4.16
CA ALA A 28 6.63 13.48 -3.02
C ALA A 28 5.77 14.27 -2.02
N GLU A 29 4.60 13.72 -1.67
CA GLU A 29 3.64 14.40 -0.79
C GLU A 29 4.05 14.25 0.68
N PRO A 30 4.23 15.35 1.42
CA PRO A 30 4.61 15.28 2.84
C PRO A 30 3.46 14.81 3.73
N GLY A 31 3.77 14.51 4.98
CA GLY A 31 2.80 14.05 5.97
C GLY A 31 1.60 14.98 6.09
N LEU A 32 0.42 14.41 6.13
CA LEU A 32 -0.90 15.04 6.12
C LEU A 32 -1.29 15.71 4.78
N GLU A 33 -0.45 15.64 3.78
CA GLU A 33 -0.69 16.17 2.44
C GLU A 33 -0.70 15.06 1.36
N GLU A 34 -0.72 13.78 1.77
CA GLU A 34 -0.61 12.61 0.88
C GLU A 34 -1.94 12.28 0.18
N VAL A 35 -2.59 13.28 -0.41
CA VAL A 35 -3.93 13.14 -1.01
C VAL A 35 -3.91 12.18 -2.21
N ARG A 36 -2.97 12.38 -3.14
CA ARG A 36 -2.87 11.55 -4.35
C ARG A 36 -2.22 10.19 -4.06
N SER A 37 -1.23 10.16 -3.18
CA SER A 37 -0.59 8.91 -2.77
C SER A 37 -1.58 7.96 -2.08
N SER A 38 -2.39 8.47 -1.15
CA SER A 38 -3.45 7.67 -0.51
C SER A 38 -4.50 7.19 -1.52
N ALA A 39 -4.86 8.03 -2.49
CA ALA A 39 -5.79 7.65 -3.55
C ALA A 39 -5.26 6.51 -4.42
N ILE A 40 -3.98 6.56 -4.81
CA ILE A 40 -3.33 5.50 -5.58
C ILE A 40 -3.44 4.14 -4.86
N LEU A 41 -3.11 4.12 -3.57
CA LEU A 41 -3.15 2.91 -2.75
C LEU A 41 -4.57 2.41 -2.55
N THR A 42 -5.49 3.28 -2.17
CA THR A 42 -6.88 2.89 -1.90
C THR A 42 -7.64 2.48 -3.15
N ASP A 43 -7.39 3.11 -4.29
CA ASP A 43 -8.00 2.73 -5.56
C ASP A 43 -7.57 1.32 -5.99
N TYR A 44 -6.29 1.01 -5.84
CA TYR A 44 -5.78 -0.32 -6.13
C TYR A 44 -6.39 -1.38 -5.21
N LEU A 45 -6.38 -1.14 -3.90
CA LEU A 45 -6.94 -2.05 -2.91
C LEU A 45 -8.44 -2.25 -3.11
N GLY A 46 -9.18 -1.19 -3.41
CA GLY A 46 -10.60 -1.28 -3.72
C GLY A 46 -10.89 -2.16 -4.94
N LYS A 47 -10.08 -2.06 -5.99
CA LYS A 47 -10.18 -2.93 -7.18
C LYS A 47 -9.88 -4.39 -6.87
N LYS A 48 -9.07 -4.65 -5.85
CA LYS A 48 -8.77 -6.02 -5.37
C LYS A 48 -9.80 -6.56 -4.38
N GLY A 49 -10.86 -5.82 -4.11
CA GLY A 49 -11.98 -6.27 -3.28
C GLY A 49 -11.87 -5.90 -1.80
N PHE A 50 -10.93 -5.05 -1.43
CA PHE A 50 -10.84 -4.53 -0.06
C PHE A 50 -11.92 -3.50 0.21
N GLN A 51 -12.45 -3.52 1.42
CA GLN A 51 -13.32 -2.45 1.94
C GLN A 51 -12.43 -1.31 2.44
N ILE A 52 -12.66 -0.11 1.93
CA ILE A 52 -11.83 1.06 2.22
C ILE A 52 -12.58 2.01 3.15
N GLU A 53 -11.92 2.41 4.23
CA GLU A 53 -12.36 3.47 5.12
C GLU A 53 -11.32 4.59 5.09
N ARG A 54 -11.72 5.77 4.60
CA ARG A 54 -10.84 6.93 4.47
C ARG A 54 -11.04 7.89 5.63
N GLY A 55 -10.01 8.68 5.95
CA GLY A 55 -10.09 9.71 6.98
C GLY A 55 -10.19 9.15 8.39
N ILE A 56 -9.59 7.98 8.64
CA ILE A 56 -9.61 7.39 9.99
C ILE A 56 -8.90 8.30 10.99
N ALA A 57 -9.37 8.28 12.23
CA ALA A 57 -8.80 9.08 13.33
C ALA A 57 -8.74 10.60 13.00
N ASP A 58 -9.68 11.10 12.22
CA ASP A 58 -9.73 12.49 11.75
C ASP A 58 -8.49 12.94 10.94
N LEU A 59 -7.78 11.98 10.34
CA LEU A 59 -6.65 12.23 9.46
C LEU A 59 -7.09 12.06 8.00
N PRO A 60 -7.27 13.14 7.23
CA PRO A 60 -7.90 13.07 5.90
C PRO A 60 -7.18 12.16 4.90
N THR A 61 -5.86 12.01 5.02
CA THR A 61 -5.05 11.18 4.14
C THR A 61 -4.79 9.77 4.67
N ALA A 62 -5.23 9.46 5.89
CA ALA A 62 -5.11 8.11 6.44
C ALA A 62 -6.28 7.22 5.99
N PHE A 63 -6.03 5.94 5.89
CA PHE A 63 -7.06 4.98 5.54
C PHE A 63 -6.84 3.62 6.20
N ARG A 64 -7.90 2.85 6.24
CA ARG A 64 -7.88 1.43 6.60
C ARG A 64 -8.51 0.63 5.46
N ALA A 65 -7.87 -0.45 5.06
CA ALA A 65 -8.39 -1.39 4.08
C ALA A 65 -8.55 -2.76 4.73
N VAL A 66 -9.69 -3.38 4.56
CA VAL A 66 -10.02 -4.67 5.19
C VAL A 66 -10.46 -5.66 4.11
N TYR A 67 -9.94 -6.86 4.18
CA TYR A 67 -10.38 -7.99 3.37
C TYR A 67 -10.69 -9.16 4.29
N GLU A 68 -11.86 -9.77 4.12
CA GLU A 68 -12.27 -10.93 4.89
C GLU A 68 -12.42 -12.14 3.97
N GLN A 69 -11.90 -13.28 4.42
CA GLN A 69 -12.03 -14.54 3.70
C GLN A 69 -12.26 -15.68 4.66
N GLY A 70 -13.26 -16.49 4.37
CA GLY A 70 -13.64 -17.64 5.20
C GLY A 70 -14.33 -17.23 6.50
N ASN A 71 -14.37 -18.17 7.45
CA ASN A 71 -15.00 -18.01 8.76
C ASN A 71 -14.04 -18.40 9.87
N GLY A 72 -13.90 -17.54 10.87
CA GLY A 72 -12.98 -17.75 11.98
C GLY A 72 -11.52 -17.55 11.57
N GLY A 73 -10.61 -17.97 12.42
CA GLY A 73 -9.18 -17.79 12.19
C GLY A 73 -8.66 -16.41 12.66
N PRO A 74 -7.36 -16.17 12.51
CA PRO A 74 -6.72 -14.95 12.98
C PRO A 74 -6.97 -13.77 12.05
N SER A 75 -6.84 -12.55 12.61
CA SER A 75 -6.74 -11.32 11.85
C SER A 75 -5.29 -10.86 11.83
N PHE A 76 -4.81 -10.46 10.65
CA PHE A 76 -3.47 -9.89 10.48
C PHE A 76 -3.58 -8.42 10.15
N GLY A 77 -2.78 -7.58 10.83
CA GLY A 77 -2.67 -6.16 10.54
C GLY A 77 -1.31 -5.80 9.99
N PHE A 78 -1.30 -4.97 8.95
CA PHE A 78 -0.09 -4.43 8.33
C PHE A 78 -0.14 -2.92 8.38
N LEU A 79 0.98 -2.31 8.69
CA LEU A 79 1.13 -0.85 8.71
C LEU A 79 2.02 -0.44 7.53
N ALA A 80 1.68 0.68 6.92
CA ALA A 80 2.49 1.28 5.86
C ALA A 80 2.40 2.79 5.94
N GLU A 81 3.53 3.44 5.73
CA GLU A 81 3.65 4.89 5.60
C GLU A 81 3.88 5.23 4.14
N TYR A 82 3.49 6.42 3.70
CA TYR A 82 3.67 6.86 2.31
C TYR A 82 3.96 8.35 2.18
N ASP A 83 4.31 9.00 3.29
CA ASP A 83 4.73 10.39 3.32
C ASP A 83 6.16 10.57 2.83
N ALA A 84 6.41 11.70 2.17
CA ALA A 84 7.74 12.16 1.82
C ALA A 84 8.24 13.18 2.84
N LEU A 85 9.53 13.47 2.78
CA LEU A 85 10.14 14.55 3.57
C LEU A 85 9.96 15.87 2.85
N LYS A 86 9.47 16.86 3.55
CA LYS A 86 9.25 18.21 3.01
C LYS A 86 10.56 18.79 2.45
N GLY A 87 10.54 19.19 1.17
CA GLY A 87 11.69 19.78 0.49
C GLY A 87 12.79 18.80 0.08
N ILE A 88 12.67 17.51 0.44
CA ILE A 88 13.67 16.48 0.14
C ILE A 88 13.10 15.38 -0.75
N GLY A 89 11.82 15.02 -0.56
CA GLY A 89 11.16 13.93 -1.27
C GLY A 89 11.25 12.60 -0.51
N HIS A 90 11.15 11.49 -1.23
CA HIS A 90 11.11 10.15 -0.64
C HIS A 90 12.50 9.60 -0.29
N ALA A 91 13.26 10.34 0.51
CA ALA A 91 14.58 9.90 0.98
C ALA A 91 14.52 8.74 2.01
N CYS A 92 13.39 8.60 2.71
CA CYS A 92 13.17 7.49 3.65
C CYS A 92 12.68 6.21 2.98
N GLY A 93 12.28 6.25 1.71
CA GLY A 93 11.80 5.07 0.99
C GLY A 93 10.35 4.68 1.27
N HIS A 94 9.54 5.55 1.88
CA HIS A 94 8.15 5.25 2.21
C HIS A 94 7.27 4.96 0.98
N HIS A 95 7.66 5.44 -0.20
CA HIS A 95 6.96 5.15 -1.45
C HIS A 95 6.90 3.64 -1.78
N MET A 96 7.79 2.85 -1.20
CA MET A 96 7.85 1.40 -1.40
C MET A 96 7.03 0.61 -0.38
N GLN A 97 6.67 1.20 0.76
CA GLN A 97 6.00 0.46 1.85
C GLN A 97 4.60 -0.01 1.45
N GLY A 98 3.77 0.88 0.94
CA GLY A 98 2.42 0.54 0.48
C GLY A 98 2.43 -0.58 -0.56
N PRO A 99 3.15 -0.44 -1.68
CA PRO A 99 3.26 -1.50 -2.69
C PRO A 99 3.77 -2.83 -2.14
N SER A 100 4.76 -2.82 -1.23
CA SER A 100 5.29 -4.04 -0.61
C SER A 100 4.27 -4.74 0.29
N VAL A 101 3.54 -3.97 1.09
CA VAL A 101 2.45 -4.49 1.94
C VAL A 101 1.32 -5.06 1.08
N ILE A 102 0.93 -4.36 0.02
CA ILE A 102 -0.09 -4.83 -0.92
C ILE A 102 0.33 -6.17 -1.53
N LEU A 103 1.58 -6.30 -1.94
CA LEU A 103 2.09 -7.56 -2.49
C LEU A 103 1.95 -8.72 -1.48
N SER A 104 2.18 -8.46 -0.20
CA SER A 104 1.97 -9.45 0.86
C SER A 104 0.49 -9.77 1.04
N LEU A 105 -0.37 -8.76 1.09
CA LEU A 105 -1.81 -8.91 1.33
C LEU A 105 -2.51 -9.73 0.25
N ILE A 106 -2.18 -9.52 -1.01
CA ILE A 106 -2.82 -10.26 -2.12
C ILE A 106 -2.42 -11.73 -2.17
N HIS A 107 -1.39 -12.15 -1.41
CA HIS A 107 -0.93 -13.54 -1.34
C HIS A 107 -1.34 -14.25 -0.04
N ILE A 108 -1.90 -13.54 0.93
CA ILE A 108 -2.41 -14.12 2.16
C ILE A 108 -3.83 -14.66 1.96
#